data_cb607352f72f88ba34d62025ac38f684
#
_entry.id   cb607352f72f88ba34d62025ac38f684
#
_cell.length_a   1.000
_cell.length_b   1.000
_cell.length_c   1.000
_cell.angle_alpha   90.00
_cell.angle_beta   90.00
_cell.angle_gamma   90.00
#
_symmetry.space_group_name_H-M   'P 1'
#
loop_
_entity.id
_entity.type
_entity.pdbx_description
1 polymer ?
#
loop_
_entity_poly.entity_id
_entity_poly.type
_entity_poly.pdbx_seq_one_letter_code
_entity_poly.pdbx_strand_id
1 'polypeptide(L)'
;MIRAVVDSPQNEHTLAWLFLDLLVIEHRCAPGMDTVVLEMTLPVGSSPALHVHDSLDDTWYILDGEMVVRCGDDTLVVGAGYWVSMPRGVPHTFRVVGDQDARILLVHDNASFRDFIRALGVPAAAYVVPAQPVFPAMDELARVARAHDLTPIGPPMSADDADAILAATVH
;
A
#
# COMPACT_ATOMS: atom_id res chain seq x y z
N MET A 1 29.62 3.61 -14.99
CA MET A 1 29.25 2.20 -15.27
C MET A 1 28.05 1.89 -14.39
N ILE A 2 26.89 1.62 -14.97
CA ILE A 2 25.67 1.21 -14.26
C ILE A 2 25.87 -0.24 -13.82
N ARG A 3 25.68 -0.53 -12.54
CA ARG A 3 25.81 -1.88 -11.98
C ARG A 3 24.44 -2.39 -11.55
N ALA A 4 24.23 -3.71 -11.67
CA ALA A 4 23.08 -4.36 -11.08
C ALA A 4 23.10 -4.18 -9.55
N VAL A 5 21.92 -3.97 -8.97
CA VAL A 5 21.70 -4.01 -7.52
C VAL A 5 20.96 -5.30 -7.19
N VAL A 6 21.45 -6.01 -6.18
CA VAL A 6 20.77 -7.16 -5.60
C VAL A 6 20.44 -6.79 -4.17
N ASP A 7 19.18 -6.92 -3.80
CA ASP A 7 18.68 -6.62 -2.47
C ASP A 7 17.99 -7.84 -1.85
N SER A 8 17.95 -7.91 -0.54
CA SER A 8 17.23 -8.94 0.19
C SER A 8 16.84 -8.42 1.57
N PRO A 9 15.76 -8.95 2.18
CA PRO A 9 15.36 -8.57 3.54
C PRO A 9 16.44 -8.82 4.61
N GLN A 10 17.41 -9.68 4.32
CA GLN A 10 18.54 -10.01 5.20
C GLN A 10 19.73 -9.07 5.01
N ASN A 11 19.65 -8.16 4.05
CA ASN A 11 20.70 -7.18 3.81
C ASN A 11 20.64 -6.09 4.89
N GLU A 12 21.75 -5.83 5.58
CA GLU A 12 21.86 -4.78 6.61
C GLU A 12 21.54 -3.36 6.09
N HIS A 13 21.45 -3.17 4.77
CA HIS A 13 21.09 -1.91 4.12
C HIS A 13 19.65 -1.86 3.64
N THR A 14 18.84 -2.90 3.89
CA THR A 14 17.41 -2.88 3.55
C THR A 14 16.68 -1.93 4.48
N LEU A 15 15.95 -0.98 3.90
CA LEU A 15 15.16 -0.02 4.66
C LEU A 15 13.77 -0.60 4.91
N ALA A 16 13.36 -0.62 6.17
CA ALA A 16 12.02 -1.00 6.56
C ALA A 16 11.40 0.07 7.46
N TRP A 17 10.10 0.26 7.31
CA TRP A 17 9.33 1.30 7.97
C TRP A 17 8.07 0.71 8.61
N LEU A 18 7.77 1.15 9.83
CA LEU A 18 6.42 1.03 10.39
C LEU A 18 5.66 2.30 10.00
N PHE A 19 4.62 2.13 9.20
CA PHE A 19 3.83 3.22 8.65
C PHE A 19 2.35 2.96 8.93
N LEU A 20 1.76 3.75 9.84
CA LEU A 20 0.40 3.53 10.35
C LEU A 20 0.29 2.13 10.98
N ASP A 21 -0.54 1.25 10.43
CA ASP A 21 -0.70 -0.15 10.79
C ASP A 21 0.17 -1.10 9.94
N LEU A 22 0.96 -0.59 9.02
CA LEU A 22 1.67 -1.36 7.99
C LEU A 22 3.14 -1.58 8.35
N LEU A 23 3.68 -2.71 7.87
CA LEU A 23 5.12 -2.88 7.67
C LEU A 23 5.43 -2.66 6.19
N VAL A 24 6.40 -1.79 5.89
CA VAL A 24 6.84 -1.50 4.53
C VAL A 24 8.33 -1.77 4.42
N ILE A 25 8.73 -2.60 3.46
CA ILE A 25 10.12 -2.86 3.10
C ILE A 25 10.40 -2.15 1.77
N GLU A 26 11.39 -1.27 1.77
CA GLU A 26 11.81 -0.55 0.58
C GLU A 26 12.96 -1.31 -0.11
N HIS A 27 12.70 -1.86 -1.31
CA HIS A 27 13.71 -2.51 -2.12
C HIS A 27 14.57 -1.49 -2.87
N ARG A 28 15.87 -1.74 -2.87
CA ARG A 28 16.84 -0.85 -3.54
C ARG A 28 16.83 -1.08 -5.05
N CYS A 29 16.53 -0.02 -5.78
CA CYS A 29 16.69 0.00 -7.24
C CYS A 29 18.08 0.53 -7.64
N ALA A 30 18.51 0.25 -8.87
CA ALA A 30 19.79 0.73 -9.37
C ALA A 30 19.81 2.27 -9.48
N PRO A 31 20.95 2.92 -9.22
CA PRO A 31 21.06 4.37 -9.34
C PRO A 31 20.64 4.88 -10.73
N GLY A 32 19.79 5.91 -10.74
CA GLY A 32 19.24 6.51 -11.96
C GLY A 32 17.95 5.87 -12.47
N MET A 33 17.40 4.90 -11.75
CA MET A 33 16.03 4.43 -11.98
C MET A 33 15.04 5.23 -11.12
N ASP A 34 13.94 5.65 -11.73
CA ASP A 34 12.84 6.31 -11.01
C ASP A 34 11.87 5.30 -10.38
N THR A 35 12.03 4.01 -10.73
CA THR A 35 11.22 2.92 -10.20
C THR A 35 11.37 2.78 -8.69
N VAL A 36 10.26 2.71 -8.01
CA VAL A 36 10.15 2.40 -6.58
C VAL A 36 9.48 1.04 -6.42
N VAL A 37 10.08 0.17 -5.61
CA VAL A 37 9.53 -1.15 -5.29
C VAL A 37 9.41 -1.26 -3.78
N LEU A 38 8.19 -1.47 -3.30
CA LEU A 38 7.88 -1.63 -1.89
C LEU A 38 7.18 -2.98 -1.67
N GLU A 39 7.64 -3.73 -0.69
CA GLU A 39 6.90 -4.88 -0.18
C GLU A 39 6.16 -4.44 1.07
N MET A 40 4.85 -4.64 1.10
CA MET A 40 4.01 -4.18 2.20
C MET A 40 3.26 -5.35 2.83
N THR A 41 3.25 -5.39 4.16
CA THR A 41 2.36 -6.27 4.94
C THR A 41 1.25 -5.41 5.52
N LEU A 42 0.02 -5.78 5.20
CA LEU A 42 -1.20 -5.07 5.55
C LEU A 42 -2.05 -5.98 6.45
N PRO A 43 -2.28 -5.60 7.70
CA PRO A 43 -3.10 -6.40 8.62
C PRO A 43 -4.54 -6.61 8.12
N VAL A 44 -5.15 -7.71 8.55
CA VAL A 44 -6.59 -7.93 8.34
C VAL A 44 -7.38 -6.70 8.80
N GLY A 45 -8.29 -6.25 7.94
CA GLY A 45 -9.11 -5.06 8.18
C GLY A 45 -8.45 -3.74 7.81
N SER A 46 -7.16 -3.72 7.45
CA SER A 46 -6.49 -2.52 6.96
C SER A 46 -7.20 -1.98 5.72
N SER A 47 -7.45 -0.67 5.72
CA SER A 47 -8.16 0.02 4.64
C SER A 47 -7.77 1.51 4.64
N PRO A 48 -7.19 2.04 3.58
CA PRO A 48 -6.96 3.47 3.45
C PRO A 48 -8.26 4.23 3.20
N ALA A 49 -8.26 5.52 3.46
CA ALA A 49 -9.30 6.43 2.98
C ALA A 49 -9.48 6.26 1.46
N LEU A 50 -10.71 6.43 0.95
CA LEU A 50 -10.92 6.59 -0.49
C LEU A 50 -10.10 7.79 -0.96
N HIS A 51 -9.23 7.59 -1.95
CA HIS A 51 -8.26 8.60 -2.39
C HIS A 51 -8.00 8.56 -3.88
N VAL A 52 -7.28 9.54 -4.36
CA VAL A 52 -6.83 9.64 -5.74
C VAL A 52 -5.37 10.09 -5.77
N HIS A 53 -4.62 9.57 -6.74
CA HIS A 53 -3.29 10.04 -7.14
C HIS A 53 -3.40 10.80 -8.45
N ASP A 54 -2.77 11.97 -8.54
CA ASP A 54 -2.81 12.80 -9.76
C ASP A 54 -1.69 12.42 -10.75
N SER A 55 -0.54 11.93 -10.25
CA SER A 55 0.66 11.68 -11.05
C SER A 55 1.17 10.24 -11.00
N LEU A 56 0.53 9.35 -10.23
CA LEU A 56 0.97 8.01 -9.94
C LEU A 56 -0.10 6.99 -10.35
N ASP A 57 0.28 5.99 -11.15
CA ASP A 57 -0.53 4.78 -11.33
C ASP A 57 -0.22 3.82 -10.19
N ASP A 58 -1.24 3.42 -9.43
CA ASP A 58 -1.04 2.51 -8.30
C ASP A 58 -1.11 1.07 -8.76
N THR A 59 0.01 0.36 -8.68
CA THR A 59 0.14 -0.99 -9.24
C THR A 59 0.71 -1.96 -8.24
N TRP A 60 0.03 -3.11 -8.05
CA TRP A 60 0.40 -4.11 -7.06
C TRP A 60 0.39 -5.52 -7.64
N TYR A 61 1.26 -6.35 -7.11
CA TYR A 61 1.16 -7.80 -7.20
C TYR A 61 0.88 -8.37 -5.81
N ILE A 62 -0.19 -9.15 -5.66
CA ILE A 62 -0.56 -9.74 -4.38
C ILE A 62 0.26 -11.01 -4.18
N LEU A 63 1.10 -11.00 -3.15
CA LEU A 63 1.95 -12.13 -2.78
C LEU A 63 1.21 -13.12 -1.90
N ASP A 64 0.34 -12.60 -0.98
CA ASP A 64 -0.39 -13.40 0.00
C ASP A 64 -1.64 -12.65 0.49
N GLY A 65 -2.62 -13.38 1.07
CA GLY A 65 -3.85 -12.80 1.58
C GLY A 65 -4.91 -12.50 0.52
N GLU A 66 -5.99 -11.88 0.95
CA GLU A 66 -7.15 -11.52 0.12
C GLU A 66 -7.61 -10.10 0.41
N MET A 67 -8.08 -9.42 -0.60
CA MET A 67 -8.50 -8.02 -0.52
C MET A 67 -9.75 -7.77 -1.36
N VAL A 68 -10.63 -6.89 -0.88
CA VAL A 68 -11.64 -6.22 -1.70
C VAL A 68 -11.05 -4.90 -2.16
N VAL A 69 -11.03 -4.66 -3.47
CA VAL A 69 -10.52 -3.44 -4.09
C VAL A 69 -11.67 -2.73 -4.80
N ARG A 70 -11.79 -1.42 -4.59
CA ARG A 70 -12.67 -0.52 -5.36
C ARG A 70 -11.81 0.45 -6.15
N CYS A 71 -12.05 0.55 -7.47
CA CYS A 71 -11.41 1.51 -8.35
C CYS A 71 -12.45 2.10 -9.32
N GLY A 72 -12.79 3.37 -9.15
CA GLY A 72 -13.93 3.99 -9.83
C GLY A 72 -15.22 3.25 -9.49
N ASP A 73 -15.91 2.78 -10.55
CA ASP A 73 -17.15 2.00 -10.43
C ASP A 73 -16.91 0.48 -10.27
N ASP A 74 -15.66 0.03 -10.48
CA ASP A 74 -15.32 -1.38 -10.37
C ASP A 74 -15.05 -1.79 -8.93
N THR A 75 -15.51 -2.98 -8.57
CA THR A 75 -15.23 -3.60 -7.29
C THR A 75 -14.85 -5.07 -7.50
N LEU A 76 -13.70 -5.44 -6.98
CA LEU A 76 -13.05 -6.72 -7.26
C LEU A 76 -12.63 -7.40 -5.95
N VAL A 77 -12.75 -8.72 -5.90
CA VAL A 77 -12.10 -9.56 -4.88
C VAL A 77 -10.84 -10.13 -5.50
N VAL A 78 -9.71 -9.89 -4.89
CA VAL A 78 -8.40 -10.25 -5.42
C VAL A 78 -7.55 -10.93 -4.33
N GLY A 79 -6.73 -11.90 -4.72
CA GLY A 79 -5.90 -12.66 -3.80
C GLY A 79 -4.52 -12.95 -4.37
N ALA A 80 -3.79 -13.84 -3.72
CA ALA A 80 -2.45 -14.21 -4.12
C ALA A 80 -2.35 -14.57 -5.61
N GLY A 81 -1.36 -14.01 -6.31
CA GLY A 81 -1.14 -14.19 -7.75
C GLY A 81 -1.85 -13.16 -8.65
N TYR A 82 -2.68 -12.28 -8.10
CA TYR A 82 -3.32 -11.23 -8.89
C TYR A 82 -2.41 -10.01 -9.06
N TRP A 83 -2.46 -9.43 -10.25
CA TRP A 83 -1.91 -8.11 -10.56
C TRP A 83 -3.06 -7.10 -10.57
N VAL A 84 -2.94 -6.04 -9.80
CA VAL A 84 -3.90 -4.94 -9.71
C VAL A 84 -3.25 -3.70 -10.29
N SER A 85 -3.95 -2.98 -11.17
CA SER A 85 -3.49 -1.71 -11.73
C SER A 85 -4.63 -0.71 -11.67
N MET A 86 -4.42 0.36 -10.92
CA MET A 86 -5.38 1.45 -10.71
C MET A 86 -4.80 2.73 -11.32
N PRO A 87 -5.43 3.25 -12.38
CA PRO A 87 -4.91 4.42 -13.08
C PRO A 87 -4.95 5.68 -12.21
N ARG A 88 -3.97 6.57 -12.41
CA ARG A 88 -3.99 7.94 -11.86
C ARG A 88 -5.30 8.65 -12.19
N GLY A 89 -5.76 9.51 -11.30
CA GLY A 89 -7.00 10.27 -11.44
C GLY A 89 -8.26 9.46 -11.16
N VAL A 90 -8.17 8.14 -10.94
CA VAL A 90 -9.33 7.30 -10.60
C VAL A 90 -9.40 7.09 -9.09
N PRO A 91 -10.52 7.45 -8.42
CA PRO A 91 -10.71 7.20 -7.00
C PRO A 91 -10.64 5.72 -6.66
N HIS A 92 -9.85 5.36 -5.64
CA HIS A 92 -9.73 3.97 -5.24
C HIS A 92 -9.50 3.82 -3.72
N THR A 93 -9.81 2.64 -3.23
CA THR A 93 -9.56 2.15 -1.88
C THR A 93 -9.57 0.62 -1.89
N PHE A 94 -9.13 0.04 -0.79
CA PHE A 94 -9.22 -1.42 -0.59
C PHE A 94 -9.55 -1.74 0.87
N ARG A 95 -9.83 -3.01 1.13
CA ARG A 95 -9.85 -3.57 2.46
C ARG A 95 -9.27 -4.98 2.45
N VAL A 96 -8.35 -5.26 3.38
CA VAL A 96 -7.87 -6.62 3.62
C VAL A 96 -8.96 -7.42 4.31
N VAL A 97 -9.27 -8.59 3.76
CA VAL A 97 -10.34 -9.50 4.22
C VAL A 97 -9.80 -10.88 4.53
N GLY A 98 -10.65 -11.79 5.00
CA GLY A 98 -10.22 -13.12 5.39
C GLY A 98 -9.64 -13.17 6.79
N ASP A 99 -8.77 -14.14 7.05
CA ASP A 99 -8.22 -14.48 8.37
C ASP A 99 -6.70 -14.29 8.47
N GLN A 100 -6.06 -13.79 7.40
CA GLN A 100 -4.62 -13.55 7.36
C GLN A 100 -4.29 -12.19 6.76
N ASP A 101 -3.15 -11.62 7.19
CA ASP A 101 -2.63 -10.38 6.65
C ASP A 101 -2.32 -10.52 5.16
N ALA A 102 -2.54 -9.44 4.39
CA ALA A 102 -2.14 -9.42 2.99
C ALA A 102 -0.68 -8.97 2.86
N ARG A 103 0.03 -9.54 1.88
CA ARG A 103 1.34 -9.07 1.42
C ARG A 103 1.25 -8.69 -0.04
N ILE A 104 1.74 -7.51 -0.35
CA ILE A 104 1.75 -7.00 -1.71
C ILE A 104 3.14 -6.51 -2.11
N LEU A 105 3.46 -6.63 -3.39
CA LEU A 105 4.60 -5.96 -4.01
C LEU A 105 4.05 -4.78 -4.82
N LEU A 106 4.35 -3.58 -4.38
CA LEU A 106 3.94 -2.34 -5.01
C LEU A 106 5.07 -1.83 -5.90
N VAL A 107 4.73 -1.45 -7.14
CA VAL A 107 5.69 -0.97 -8.13
C VAL A 107 5.22 0.37 -8.70
N HIS A 108 5.98 1.43 -8.45
CA HIS A 108 5.68 2.78 -8.90
C HIS A 108 6.77 3.34 -9.81
N ASP A 109 6.40 4.26 -10.69
CA ASP A 109 7.27 4.97 -11.61
C ASP A 109 7.82 6.29 -11.05
N ASN A 110 7.42 6.65 -9.82
CA ASN A 110 7.93 7.83 -9.11
C ASN A 110 7.98 7.59 -7.59
N ALA A 111 8.54 8.55 -6.87
CA ALA A 111 8.89 8.41 -5.46
C ALA A 111 7.82 8.93 -4.49
N SER A 112 6.71 9.50 -4.96
CA SER A 112 5.74 10.22 -4.11
C SER A 112 5.25 9.39 -2.94
N PHE A 113 4.79 8.17 -3.19
CA PHE A 113 4.28 7.29 -2.13
C PHE A 113 5.38 6.81 -1.16
N ARG A 114 6.57 6.48 -1.68
CA ARG A 114 7.73 6.17 -0.82
C ARG A 114 8.06 7.35 0.11
N ASP A 115 8.06 8.56 -0.42
CA ASP A 115 8.40 9.75 0.35
C ASP A 115 7.29 10.10 1.35
N PHE A 116 6.02 9.77 1.06
CA PHE A 116 4.91 9.81 2.02
C PHE A 116 5.15 8.87 3.21
N ILE A 117 5.53 7.61 2.93
CA ILE A 117 5.87 6.64 3.96
C ILE A 117 7.02 7.16 4.84
N ARG A 118 8.08 7.69 4.24
CA ARG A 118 9.24 8.21 4.96
C ARG A 118 8.93 9.46 5.79
N ALA A 119 7.97 10.26 5.36
CA ALA A 119 7.56 11.48 6.07
C ALA A 119 6.83 11.21 7.38
N LEU A 120 6.10 10.09 7.49
CA LEU A 120 5.27 9.75 8.65
C LEU A 120 5.70 8.45 9.34
N GLY A 121 6.39 7.58 8.64
CA GLY A 121 6.83 6.29 9.15
C GLY A 121 8.04 6.41 10.07
N VAL A 122 8.23 5.39 10.88
CA VAL A 122 9.42 5.23 11.72
C VAL A 122 10.21 4.01 11.27
N PRO A 123 11.56 4.03 11.35
CA PRO A 123 12.36 2.86 11.01
C PRO A 123 11.92 1.63 11.80
N ALA A 124 11.68 0.52 11.11
CA ALA A 124 11.30 -0.73 11.75
C ALA A 124 12.54 -1.44 12.32
N ALA A 125 12.47 -1.80 13.60
CA ALA A 125 13.52 -2.58 14.26
C ALA A 125 13.42 -4.09 13.94
N ALA A 126 12.27 -4.55 13.44
CA ALA A 126 12.01 -5.93 13.04
C ALA A 126 10.95 -5.94 11.91
N TYR A 127 10.99 -7.01 11.09
CA TYR A 127 10.06 -7.19 9.97
C TYR A 127 8.72 -7.77 10.43
N VAL A 128 8.04 -7.05 11.31
CA VAL A 128 6.71 -7.41 11.83
C VAL A 128 5.82 -6.16 11.84
N VAL A 129 4.55 -6.32 11.55
CA VAL A 129 3.56 -5.25 11.69
C VAL A 129 3.51 -4.73 13.12
N PRO A 130 3.23 -3.44 13.35
CA PRO A 130 3.22 -2.88 14.68
C PRO A 130 2.06 -3.45 15.50
N ALA A 131 2.36 -4.04 16.66
CA ALA A 131 1.33 -4.53 17.58
C ALA A 131 0.40 -3.41 18.10
N GLN A 132 0.89 -2.17 18.10
CA GLN A 132 0.14 -0.97 18.43
C GLN A 132 0.45 0.09 17.37
N PRO A 133 -0.40 0.19 16.33
CA PRO A 133 -0.22 1.18 15.29
C PRO A 133 -0.37 2.60 15.83
N VAL A 134 0.45 3.52 15.32
CA VAL A 134 0.40 4.93 15.68
C VAL A 134 -0.10 5.72 14.48
N PHE A 135 -1.23 6.38 14.67
CA PHE A 135 -1.79 7.26 13.65
C PHE A 135 -1.54 8.71 14.05
N PRO A 136 -1.01 9.54 13.14
CA PRO A 136 -0.95 10.99 13.37
C PRO A 136 -2.36 11.58 13.43
N ALA A 137 -2.47 12.84 13.85
CA ALA A 137 -3.75 13.55 13.76
C ALA A 137 -4.24 13.56 12.30
N MET A 138 -5.55 13.40 12.11
CA MET A 138 -6.14 13.21 10.77
C MET A 138 -5.88 14.37 9.82
N ASP A 139 -5.82 15.59 10.31
CA ASP A 139 -5.48 16.79 9.54
C ASP A 139 -4.00 16.79 9.11
N GLU A 140 -3.10 16.33 9.96
CA GLU A 140 -1.69 16.16 9.64
C GLU A 140 -1.51 15.06 8.60
N LEU A 141 -2.14 13.89 8.80
CA LEU A 141 -2.09 12.79 7.84
C LEU A 141 -2.57 13.25 6.45
N ALA A 142 -3.73 13.92 6.39
CA ALA A 142 -4.27 14.42 5.14
C ALA A 142 -3.39 15.50 4.48
N ARG A 143 -2.76 16.35 5.28
CA ARG A 143 -1.85 17.39 4.79
C ARG A 143 -0.60 16.78 4.16
N VAL A 144 0.02 15.82 4.86
CA VAL A 144 1.24 15.17 4.36
C VAL A 144 0.91 14.28 3.15
N ALA A 145 -0.21 13.57 3.18
CA ALA A 145 -0.68 12.77 2.04
C ALA A 145 -0.80 13.60 0.76
N ARG A 146 -1.49 14.76 0.82
CA ARG A 146 -1.62 15.67 -0.33
C ARG A 146 -0.28 16.22 -0.83
N ALA A 147 0.68 16.44 0.07
CA ALA A 147 2.02 16.88 -0.33
C ALA A 147 2.80 15.80 -1.11
N HIS A 148 2.35 14.56 -1.05
CA HIS A 148 2.93 13.39 -1.69
C HIS A 148 1.97 12.69 -2.67
N ASP A 149 1.15 13.47 -3.37
CA ASP A 149 0.29 12.96 -4.46
C ASP A 149 -0.79 11.96 -4.02
N LEU A 150 -1.25 12.03 -2.76
CA LEU A 150 -2.36 11.22 -2.28
C LEU A 150 -3.43 12.15 -1.70
N THR A 151 -4.53 12.35 -2.42
CA THR A 151 -5.63 13.22 -2.00
C THR A 151 -6.79 12.39 -1.44
N PRO A 152 -7.01 12.36 -0.11
CA PRO A 152 -8.18 11.72 0.47
C PRO A 152 -9.46 12.46 0.05
N ILE A 153 -10.48 11.69 -0.39
CA ILE A 153 -11.77 12.23 -0.88
C ILE A 153 -12.98 11.56 -0.23
N GLY A 154 -12.77 10.52 0.58
CA GLY A 154 -13.84 9.81 1.28
C GLY A 154 -13.31 8.93 2.41
N PRO A 155 -14.20 8.26 3.14
CA PRO A 155 -13.80 7.36 4.22
C PRO A 155 -13.13 6.07 3.69
N PRO A 156 -12.42 5.31 4.54
CA PRO A 156 -12.03 3.94 4.25
C PRO A 156 -13.23 3.06 3.91
N MET A 157 -12.99 1.95 3.20
CA MET A 157 -14.02 0.92 2.98
C MET A 157 -14.39 0.28 4.32
N SER A 158 -15.67 0.27 4.67
CA SER A 158 -16.15 -0.38 5.90
C SER A 158 -16.10 -1.91 5.81
N ALA A 159 -16.16 -2.60 6.95
CA ALA A 159 -16.30 -4.06 6.97
C ALA A 159 -17.61 -4.50 6.30
N ASP A 160 -18.72 -3.82 6.59
CA ASP A 160 -20.04 -4.14 6.03
C ASP A 160 -20.05 -4.01 4.49
N ASP A 161 -19.38 -2.98 3.94
CA ASP A 161 -19.25 -2.83 2.48
C ASP A 161 -18.45 -3.99 1.87
N ALA A 162 -17.33 -4.38 2.50
CA ALA A 162 -16.51 -5.48 2.01
C ALA A 162 -17.25 -6.82 2.09
N ASP A 163 -17.96 -7.09 3.19
CA ASP A 163 -18.75 -8.31 3.38
C ASP A 163 -19.88 -8.42 2.34
N ALA A 164 -20.56 -7.30 2.04
CA ALA A 164 -21.58 -7.27 1.00
C ALA A 164 -21.02 -7.60 -0.39
N ILE A 165 -19.79 -7.13 -0.71
CA ILE A 165 -19.11 -7.42 -1.97
C ILE A 165 -18.71 -8.89 -2.04
N LEU A 166 -18.11 -9.44 -0.96
CA LEU A 166 -17.74 -10.85 -0.87
C LEU A 166 -18.96 -11.74 -1.10
N ALA A 167 -20.08 -11.44 -0.45
CA ALA A 167 -21.32 -12.19 -0.61
C ALA A 167 -21.86 -12.17 -2.04
N ALA A 168 -21.69 -11.08 -2.77
CA ALA A 168 -22.12 -10.92 -4.16
C ALA A 168 -21.20 -11.64 -5.17
N THR A 169 -19.96 -11.94 -4.80
CA THR A 169 -18.95 -12.55 -5.69
C THR A 169 -18.98 -14.08 -5.66
N VAL A 170 -19.63 -14.70 -4.67
CA VAL A 170 -19.69 -16.17 -4.47
C VAL A 170 -20.76 -16.86 -5.36
N HIS A 171 -21.15 -16.25 -6.49
CA HIS A 171 -22.18 -16.85 -7.39
C HIS A 171 -21.63 -17.20 -8.76
#